data_16448ba6ccbe356cef3bf5f16dea62ca
#
_entry.id   16448ba6ccbe356cef3bf5f16dea62ca
#
_cell.length_a   1.000
_cell.length_b   1.000
_cell.length_c   1.000
_cell.angle_alpha   90.00
_cell.angle_beta   90.00
_cell.angle_gamma   90.00
#
_symmetry.space_group_name_H-M   'P 1'
#
loop_
_entity.id
_entity.type
_entity.pdbx_description
1 polymer ?
#
loop_
_entity_poly.entity_id
_entity_poly.type
_entity_poly.pdbx_seq_one_letter_code
_entity_poly.pdbx_strand_id
1 'polypeptide(L)'
;MNCIIIDDEPLAREAMEMLVEENKELCLLSMFNNAVSAARFMEEHSVDLIFLDIQMPGITGIEFAHTVSKRTLIIFTTAYTEYALDSYEVDAIDYLVKPIETERFQKAVQKALSYHSLLMKEEKEAIETIVAAEYFF
;
A
#
# COMPACT_ATOMS: atom_id res chain seq x y z
N MET A 1 -4.59 -5.27 -8.99
CA MET A 1 -4.46 -4.21 -7.97
C MET A 1 -3.24 -3.36 -8.30
N ASN A 2 -3.44 -2.07 -8.48
CA ASN A 2 -2.36 -1.14 -8.82
C ASN A 2 -1.52 -0.82 -7.59
N CYS A 3 -0.20 -0.92 -7.70
CA CYS A 3 0.67 -0.66 -6.56
C CYS A 3 1.88 0.20 -6.94
N ILE A 4 2.49 0.78 -5.92
CA ILE A 4 3.77 1.49 -6.01
C ILE A 4 4.68 1.03 -4.86
N ILE A 5 5.97 1.28 -5.04
CA ILE A 5 7.00 0.98 -4.05
C ILE A 5 7.70 2.30 -3.68
N ILE A 6 7.82 2.56 -2.39
CA ILE A 6 8.54 3.72 -1.88
C ILE A 6 9.61 3.23 -0.91
N ASP A 7 10.87 3.37 -1.28
CA ASP A 7 12.02 2.96 -0.47
C ASP A 7 13.25 3.73 -0.94
N ASP A 8 13.98 4.34 -0.02
CA ASP A 8 15.15 5.15 -0.36
C ASP A 8 16.39 4.31 -0.73
N GLU A 9 16.39 3.02 -0.41
CA GLU A 9 17.51 2.13 -0.73
C GLU A 9 17.32 1.44 -2.07
N PRO A 10 18.24 1.63 -3.05
CA PRO A 10 18.10 1.02 -4.38
C PRO A 10 17.97 -0.50 -4.36
N LEU A 11 18.77 -1.19 -3.55
CA LEU A 11 18.73 -2.66 -3.48
C LEU A 11 17.41 -3.16 -2.88
N ALA A 12 16.87 -2.45 -1.92
CA ALA A 12 15.58 -2.80 -1.34
C ALA A 12 14.44 -2.60 -2.36
N ARG A 13 14.50 -1.53 -3.15
CA ARG A 13 13.53 -1.31 -4.23
C ARG A 13 13.59 -2.43 -5.27
N GLU A 14 14.79 -2.82 -5.70
CA GLU A 14 14.95 -3.91 -6.67
C GLU A 14 14.41 -5.23 -6.14
N ALA A 15 14.71 -5.56 -4.89
CA ALA A 15 14.22 -6.77 -4.28
C ALA A 15 12.68 -6.79 -4.22
N MET A 16 12.09 -5.68 -3.85
CA MET A 16 10.62 -5.55 -3.81
C MET A 16 10.01 -5.62 -5.21
N GLU A 17 10.65 -4.98 -6.18
CA GLU A 17 10.20 -5.03 -7.58
C GLU A 17 10.11 -6.47 -8.07
N MET A 18 11.11 -7.28 -7.78
CA MET A 18 11.13 -8.69 -8.18
C MET A 18 9.95 -9.46 -7.56
N LEU A 19 9.68 -9.24 -6.28
CA LEU A 19 8.56 -9.88 -5.61
C LEU A 19 7.21 -9.46 -6.20
N VAL A 20 7.05 -8.17 -6.47
CA VAL A 20 5.81 -7.63 -7.04
C VAL A 20 5.59 -8.16 -8.47
N GLU A 21 6.62 -8.17 -9.29
CA GLU A 21 6.51 -8.62 -10.68
C GLU A 21 6.19 -10.10 -10.83
N GLU A 22 6.54 -10.92 -9.85
CA GLU A 22 6.19 -12.33 -9.84
C GLU A 22 4.72 -12.57 -9.52
N ASN A 23 4.03 -11.57 -8.99
CA ASN A 23 2.61 -11.69 -8.61
C ASN A 23 1.71 -11.10 -9.70
N LYS A 24 0.96 -11.97 -10.38
CA LYS A 24 0.11 -11.57 -11.51
C LYS A 24 -1.08 -10.71 -11.12
N GLU A 25 -1.44 -10.69 -9.86
CA GLU A 25 -2.55 -9.89 -9.36
C GLU A 25 -2.17 -8.45 -9.04
N LEU A 26 -0.87 -8.15 -9.08
CA LEU A 26 -0.33 -6.83 -8.84
C LEU A 26 0.13 -6.18 -10.14
N CYS A 27 -0.14 -4.90 -10.29
CA CYS A 27 0.34 -4.09 -11.39
C CYS A 27 1.22 -2.98 -10.80
N LEU A 28 2.53 -3.09 -10.97
CA LEU A 28 3.46 -2.08 -10.48
C LEU A 28 3.44 -0.86 -11.40
N LEU A 29 2.96 0.26 -10.89
CA LEU A 29 2.87 1.50 -11.66
C LEU A 29 4.19 2.25 -11.68
N SER A 30 4.87 2.36 -10.55
CA SER A 30 6.13 3.07 -10.44
C SER A 30 6.82 2.79 -9.11
N MET A 31 8.07 3.23 -8.99
CA MET A 31 8.84 3.16 -7.76
C MET A 31 9.43 4.53 -7.45
N PHE A 32 9.58 4.83 -6.16
CA PHE A 32 10.05 6.13 -5.69
C PHE A 32 11.08 5.96 -4.58
N ASN A 33 12.02 6.89 -4.52
CA ASN A 33 13.02 6.93 -3.45
C ASN A 33 12.69 7.94 -2.34
N ASN A 34 11.55 8.60 -2.43
CA ASN A 34 11.10 9.56 -1.43
C ASN A 34 9.58 9.76 -1.48
N ALA A 35 9.04 10.29 -0.39
CA ALA A 35 7.60 10.49 -0.25
C ALA A 35 7.04 11.58 -1.15
N VAL A 36 7.79 12.64 -1.38
CA VAL A 36 7.30 13.80 -2.16
C VAL A 36 7.01 13.40 -3.60
N SER A 37 7.92 12.67 -4.23
CA SER A 37 7.73 12.19 -5.61
C SER A 37 6.53 11.24 -5.71
N ALA A 38 6.37 10.38 -4.72
CA ALA A 38 5.24 9.46 -4.65
C ALA A 38 3.92 10.21 -4.50
N ALA A 39 3.88 11.21 -3.63
CA ALA A 39 2.69 12.04 -3.42
C ALA A 39 2.24 12.73 -4.71
N ARG A 40 3.19 13.27 -5.46
CA ARG A 40 2.89 13.91 -6.76
C ARG A 40 2.33 12.92 -7.76
N PHE A 41 2.90 11.73 -7.82
CA PHE A 41 2.42 10.68 -8.70
C PHE A 41 0.98 10.29 -8.35
N MET A 42 0.67 10.19 -7.07
CA MET A 42 -0.65 9.79 -6.58
C MET A 42 -1.73 10.85 -6.83
N GLU A 43 -1.36 12.09 -7.09
CA GLU A 43 -2.31 13.13 -7.49
C GLU A 43 -2.92 12.83 -8.87
N GLU A 44 -2.18 12.14 -9.72
CA GLU A 44 -2.58 11.89 -11.12
C GLU A 44 -2.88 10.42 -11.42
N HIS A 45 -2.61 9.52 -10.49
CA HIS A 45 -2.76 8.08 -10.69
C HIS A 45 -3.48 7.44 -9.50
N SER A 46 -4.39 6.54 -9.81
CA SER A 46 -5.09 5.77 -8.78
C SER A 46 -4.19 4.62 -8.30
N VAL A 47 -3.83 4.65 -7.02
CA VAL A 47 -2.98 3.65 -6.40
C VAL A 47 -3.77 2.90 -5.33
N ASP A 48 -3.82 1.58 -5.44
CA ASP A 48 -4.58 0.74 -4.51
C ASP A 48 -3.74 0.28 -3.32
N LEU A 49 -2.44 0.09 -3.53
CA LEU A 49 -1.53 -0.47 -2.53
C LEU A 49 -0.17 0.19 -2.60
N ILE A 50 0.38 0.54 -1.44
CA ILE A 50 1.74 1.07 -1.32
C ILE A 50 2.58 0.11 -0.47
N PHE A 51 3.74 -0.31 -1.01
CA PHE A 51 4.81 -0.93 -0.22
C PHE A 51 5.71 0.20 0.23
N LEU A 52 5.69 0.50 1.51
CA LEU A 52 6.23 1.75 2.05
C LEU A 52 7.28 1.49 3.13
N ASP A 53 8.52 1.89 2.85
CA ASP A 53 9.59 1.83 3.84
C ASP A 53 9.30 2.79 4.99
N ILE A 54 9.45 2.32 6.21
CA ILE A 54 9.24 3.15 7.41
C ILE A 54 10.34 4.19 7.55
N GLN A 55 11.59 3.78 7.33
CA GLN A 55 12.73 4.66 7.58
C GLN A 55 13.27 5.27 6.29
N MET A 56 12.91 6.52 6.07
CA MET A 56 13.40 7.32 4.95
C MET A 56 13.84 8.69 5.45
N PRO A 57 14.88 9.29 4.84
CA PRO A 57 15.28 10.65 5.19
C PRO A 57 14.17 11.65 4.85
N GLY A 58 14.03 12.69 5.66
CA GLY A 58 12.98 13.68 5.49
C GLY A 58 11.66 13.19 6.05
N ILE A 59 10.66 12.99 5.19
CA ILE A 59 9.35 12.47 5.61
C ILE A 59 9.46 10.95 5.76
N THR A 60 9.20 10.45 6.98
CA THR A 60 9.21 9.01 7.25
C THR A 60 8.00 8.33 6.62
N GLY A 61 8.08 6.99 6.48
CA GLY A 61 6.96 6.22 5.99
C GLY A 61 5.70 6.38 6.84
N ILE A 62 5.87 6.44 8.17
CA ILE A 62 4.74 6.62 9.08
C ILE A 62 4.08 8.00 8.87
N GLU A 63 4.87 9.06 8.78
CA GLU A 63 4.36 10.40 8.52
C GLU A 63 3.62 10.46 7.18
N PHE A 64 4.20 9.85 6.15
CA PHE A 64 3.56 9.79 4.84
C PHE A 64 2.24 9.03 4.89
N ALA A 65 2.21 7.91 5.60
CA ALA A 65 1.01 7.09 5.72
C ALA A 65 -0.18 7.85 6.29
N HIS A 66 0.06 8.78 7.22
CA HIS A 66 -0.99 9.63 7.79
C HIS A 66 -1.64 10.56 6.75
N THR A 67 -0.96 10.85 5.65
CA THR A 67 -1.46 11.73 4.60
C THR A 67 -2.22 10.99 3.51
N VAL A 68 -2.11 9.68 3.47
CA VAL A 68 -2.69 8.84 2.42
C VAL A 68 -4.18 8.57 2.70
N SER A 69 -4.98 8.58 1.67
CA SER A 69 -6.41 8.23 1.75
C SER A 69 -6.58 6.82 2.32
N LYS A 70 -7.60 6.63 3.14
CA LYS A 70 -7.94 5.31 3.71
C LYS A 70 -8.31 4.26 2.66
N ARG A 71 -8.58 4.68 1.44
CA ARG A 71 -8.88 3.79 0.32
C ARG A 71 -7.62 3.16 -0.26
N THR A 72 -6.45 3.75 -0.03
CA THR A 72 -5.18 3.21 -0.44
C THR A 72 -4.61 2.36 0.70
N LEU A 73 -4.37 1.09 0.42
CA LEU A 73 -3.85 0.16 1.42
C LEU A 73 -2.33 0.32 1.55
N ILE A 74 -1.80 0.08 2.74
CA ILE A 74 -0.38 0.22 3.02
C ILE A 74 0.16 -1.07 3.63
N ILE A 75 1.28 -1.55 3.06
CA ILE A 75 2.11 -2.59 3.65
C ILE A 75 3.45 -1.92 3.94
N PHE A 76 3.79 -1.82 5.22
CA PHE A 76 5.08 -1.25 5.61
C PHE A 76 6.21 -2.26 5.42
N THR A 77 7.38 -1.75 5.07
CA THR A 77 8.63 -2.53 5.08
C THR A 77 9.61 -1.88 6.06
N THR A 78 10.40 -2.67 6.74
CA THR A 78 11.34 -2.16 7.74
C THR A 78 12.50 -3.14 7.94
N ALA A 79 13.68 -2.62 8.26
CA ALA A 79 14.83 -3.44 8.68
C ALA A 79 14.75 -3.81 10.16
N TYR A 80 13.81 -3.26 10.92
CA TYR A 80 13.76 -3.41 12.38
C TYR A 80 12.50 -4.12 12.85
N THR A 81 12.67 -5.21 13.58
CA THR A 81 11.57 -6.00 14.13
C THR A 81 10.78 -5.27 15.22
N GLU A 82 11.45 -4.41 15.98
CA GLU A 82 10.85 -3.69 17.09
C GLU A 82 9.81 -2.66 16.69
N TYR A 83 9.81 -2.24 15.44
CA TYR A 83 8.81 -1.29 14.94
C TYR A 83 7.52 -1.96 14.50
N ALA A 84 7.51 -3.26 14.49
CA ALA A 84 6.49 -4.00 13.76
C ALA A 84 5.10 -3.91 14.35
N LEU A 85 4.87 -3.52 15.57
CA LEU A 85 3.56 -3.84 16.09
C LEU A 85 2.88 -2.87 17.05
N ASP A 86 3.59 -2.14 17.88
CA ASP A 86 2.92 -1.50 19.01
C ASP A 86 2.95 0.03 19.04
N SER A 87 3.69 0.65 18.13
CA SER A 87 3.99 2.07 18.25
C SER A 87 3.25 2.97 17.26
N TYR A 88 2.49 2.41 16.34
CA TYR A 88 2.00 3.18 15.22
C TYR A 88 0.47 3.17 15.15
N GLU A 89 -0.10 4.35 15.26
CA GLU A 89 -1.53 4.58 15.11
C GLU A 89 -1.96 4.65 13.63
N VAL A 90 -1.28 3.88 12.78
CA VAL A 90 -1.61 3.83 11.35
C VAL A 90 -2.20 2.48 11.01
N ASP A 91 -3.35 2.50 10.36
CA ASP A 91 -3.99 1.29 9.85
C ASP A 91 -3.21 0.77 8.64
N ALA A 92 -2.30 -0.16 8.87
CA ALA A 92 -1.59 -0.86 7.81
C ALA A 92 -2.15 -2.27 7.66
N ILE A 93 -2.10 -2.77 6.43
CA ILE A 93 -2.50 -4.15 6.15
C ILE A 93 -1.51 -5.12 6.80
N ASP A 94 -0.22 -4.80 6.71
CA ASP A 94 0.82 -5.66 7.26
C ASP A 94 2.15 -4.91 7.38
N TYR A 95 3.09 -5.56 8.05
CA TYR A 95 4.47 -5.09 8.25
C TYR A 95 5.42 -6.20 7.80
N LEU A 96 6.32 -5.90 6.89
CA LEU A 96 7.30 -6.85 6.38
C LEU A 96 8.69 -6.47 6.84
N VAL A 97 9.40 -7.40 7.49
CA VAL A 97 10.76 -7.18 7.97
C VAL A 97 11.75 -7.62 6.89
N LYS A 98 12.69 -6.74 6.56
CA LYS A 98 13.74 -7.03 5.58
C LYS A 98 14.80 -7.98 6.19
N PRO A 99 15.34 -8.92 5.41
CA PRO A 99 15.00 -9.26 4.03
C PRO A 99 13.63 -9.95 3.93
N ILE A 100 12.85 -9.58 2.94
CA ILE A 100 11.47 -10.06 2.83
C ILE A 100 11.44 -11.38 2.08
N GLU A 101 10.97 -12.42 2.77
CA GLU A 101 10.83 -13.75 2.19
C GLU A 101 9.58 -13.82 1.31
N THR A 102 9.66 -14.59 0.24
CA THR A 102 8.58 -14.73 -0.74
C THR A 102 7.25 -15.15 -0.11
N GLU A 103 7.29 -16.14 0.78
CA GLU A 103 6.07 -16.62 1.44
C GLU A 103 5.43 -15.56 2.32
N ARG A 104 6.26 -14.81 3.05
CA ARG A 104 5.77 -13.73 3.91
C ARG A 104 5.18 -12.59 3.10
N PHE A 105 5.81 -12.25 1.98
CA PHE A 105 5.30 -11.26 1.03
C PHE A 105 3.93 -11.69 0.49
N GLN A 106 3.81 -12.95 0.07
CA GLN A 106 2.56 -13.46 -0.48
C GLN A 106 1.40 -13.41 0.53
N LYS A 107 1.67 -13.69 1.80
CA LYS A 107 0.66 -13.57 2.84
C LYS A 107 0.15 -12.13 3.00
N ALA A 108 1.06 -11.17 2.98
CA ALA A 108 0.68 -9.76 3.08
C ALA A 108 -0.15 -9.33 1.86
N VAL A 109 0.23 -9.76 0.68
CA VAL A 109 -0.50 -9.45 -0.55
C VAL A 109 -1.89 -10.07 -0.53
N GLN A 110 -2.04 -11.30 -0.03
CA GLN A 110 -3.37 -11.93 0.08
C GLN A 110 -4.27 -11.14 1.02
N LYS A 111 -3.76 -10.64 2.12
CA LYS A 111 -4.52 -9.74 3.01
C LYS A 111 -4.96 -8.48 2.27
N ALA A 112 -4.04 -7.87 1.53
CA ALA A 112 -4.34 -6.66 0.78
C ALA A 112 -5.40 -6.90 -0.29
N LEU A 113 -5.31 -8.00 -1.01
CA LEU A 113 -6.31 -8.36 -2.02
C LEU A 113 -7.69 -8.57 -1.42
N SER A 114 -7.76 -9.23 -0.27
CA SER A 114 -9.02 -9.44 0.44
C SER A 114 -9.65 -8.12 0.89
N TYR A 115 -8.85 -7.25 1.47
CA TYR A 115 -9.31 -5.91 1.89
C TYR A 115 -9.76 -5.07 0.71
N HIS A 116 -9.00 -5.10 -0.37
CA HIS A 116 -9.34 -4.37 -1.59
C HIS A 116 -10.69 -4.82 -2.15
N SER A 117 -10.94 -6.12 -2.18
CA SER A 117 -12.22 -6.68 -2.60
C SER A 117 -13.37 -6.18 -1.74
N LEU A 118 -13.19 -6.11 -0.42
CA LEU A 118 -14.21 -5.60 0.49
C LEU A 118 -14.49 -4.12 0.25
N LEU A 119 -13.44 -3.32 0.05
CA LEU A 119 -13.61 -1.89 -0.25
C LEU A 119 -14.37 -1.67 -1.56
N MET A 120 -14.07 -2.44 -2.59
CA MET A 120 -14.76 -2.36 -3.88
C MET A 120 -16.23 -2.75 -3.74
N LYS A 121 -16.53 -3.77 -2.95
CA LYS A 121 -17.90 -4.21 -2.69
C LYS A 121 -18.69 -3.14 -1.93
N GLU A 122 -18.13 -2.55 -0.90
CA GLU A 122 -18.77 -1.49 -0.13
C GLU A 122 -19.08 -0.27 -1.00
N GLU A 123 -18.14 0.12 -1.85
CA GLU A 123 -18.36 1.22 -2.80
C GLU A 123 -19.50 0.93 -3.76
N LYS A 124 -19.53 -0.26 -4.31
CA LYS A 124 -20.57 -0.68 -5.24
C LYS A 124 -21.95 -0.65 -4.56
N GLU A 125 -22.05 -1.17 -3.36
CA GLU A 125 -23.29 -1.17 -2.57
C GLU A 125 -23.75 0.25 -2.25
N ALA A 126 -22.83 1.14 -1.90
CA ALA A 126 -23.15 2.54 -1.63
C ALA A 126 -23.68 3.25 -2.86
N ILE A 127 -23.08 3.03 -4.04
CA ILE A 127 -23.53 3.60 -5.30
C ILE A 127 -24.91 3.06 -5.66
N GLU A 128 -25.14 1.77 -5.53
CA GLU A 128 -26.44 1.14 -5.81
C GLU A 128 -27.53 1.72 -4.91
N THR A 129 -27.22 1.97 -3.64
CA THR A 129 -28.14 2.59 -2.70
C THR A 129 -28.51 4.01 -3.11
N ILE A 130 -27.52 4.81 -3.51
CA ILE A 130 -27.74 6.18 -3.99
C ILE A 130 -28.61 6.19 -5.25
N VAL A 131 -28.30 5.32 -6.20
CA VAL A 131 -29.08 5.20 -7.45
C VAL A 131 -30.53 4.79 -7.14
N ALA A 132 -30.74 3.82 -6.28
CA ALA A 132 -32.06 3.40 -5.88
C ALA A 132 -32.87 4.55 -5.24
N ALA A 133 -32.22 5.34 -4.38
CA ALA A 133 -32.85 6.49 -3.75
C ALA A 133 -33.31 7.53 -4.78
N GLU A 134 -32.53 7.79 -5.83
CA GLU A 134 -32.91 8.73 -6.88
C GLU A 134 -34.10 8.25 -7.71
N TYR A 135 -34.23 6.94 -7.94
CA TYR A 135 -35.29 6.38 -8.76
C TYR A 135 -36.60 6.15 -7.99
N PHE A 136 -36.55 6.03 -6.69
CA PHE A 136 -37.71 5.67 -5.88
C PHE A 136 -38.20 6.79 -4.94
N PHE A 137 -37.52 7.89 -4.91
CA PHE A 137 -37.88 9.09 -4.18
C PHE A 137 -37.96 10.33 -5.10
#